data_d565c09b482a169c4ff6195f21d76a32
#
_entry.id   d565c09b482a169c4ff6195f21d76a32
#
_cell.length_a   1.000
_cell.length_b   1.000
_cell.length_c   1.000
_cell.angle_alpha   90.00
_cell.angle_beta   90.00
_cell.angle_gamma   90.00
#
_symmetry.space_group_name_H-M   'P 1'
#
loop_
_entity.id
_entity.type
_entity.pdbx_description
1 polymer ?
#
loop_
_entity_poly.entity_id
_entity_poly.type
_entity_poly.pdbx_seq_one_letter_code
_entity_poly.pdbx_strand_id
1 'polypeptide(L)'
;LSGGPRVEVPGDPAKGARLYQDKGGCTSCHMIDGAGGLSGPDLSTIGDRRSPADLLSDLVEPDERVMPRWWRMRVVHRDGTPVAGRRMNEGTYSVRILDEDNRLWSFQKRDLRESERIETSSMPSYAGELSDDELTDLVAYLYGLIRDEEG
;
A
#
# COMPACT_ATOMS: atom_id res chain seq x y z
N LEU A 1 7.16 -4.79 -17.05
CA LEU A 1 8.05 -4.01 -17.88
C LEU A 1 8.96 -3.22 -16.98
N SER A 2 10.21 -3.63 -16.90
CA SER A 2 11.23 -2.86 -16.22
C SER A 2 11.21 -1.44 -16.77
N GLY A 3 11.19 -0.46 -15.91
CA GLY A 3 11.28 0.92 -16.29
C GLY A 3 12.50 1.19 -17.15
N GLY A 4 12.50 2.33 -17.84
CA GLY A 4 13.63 2.80 -18.61
C GLY A 4 14.90 2.96 -17.77
N PRO A 5 15.97 3.55 -18.33
CA PRO A 5 17.22 3.71 -17.64
C PRO A 5 17.01 4.45 -16.32
N ARG A 6 17.72 4.01 -15.29
CA ARG A 6 17.67 4.65 -13.98
C ARG A 6 18.23 6.06 -14.04
N VAL A 7 17.60 6.94 -13.29
CA VAL A 7 18.04 8.35 -13.20
C VAL A 7 18.61 8.60 -11.80
N GLU A 8 19.48 9.60 -11.69
CA GLU A 8 19.89 10.10 -10.39
C GLU A 8 18.75 10.89 -9.76
N VAL A 9 18.55 10.69 -8.46
CA VAL A 9 17.52 11.39 -7.71
C VAL A 9 18.16 12.16 -6.55
N PRO A 10 17.64 13.34 -6.23
CA PRO A 10 18.09 14.08 -5.06
C PRO A 10 17.66 13.37 -3.79
N GLY A 11 18.26 13.74 -2.67
CA GLY A 11 17.89 13.25 -1.37
C GLY A 11 18.86 12.22 -0.81
N ASP A 12 18.65 11.90 0.46
CA ASP A 12 19.47 10.96 1.22
C ASP A 12 18.67 9.68 1.50
N PRO A 13 19.01 8.55 0.85
CA PRO A 13 18.29 7.29 1.06
C PRO A 13 18.36 6.80 2.52
N ALA A 14 19.43 7.08 3.24
CA ALA A 14 19.57 6.67 4.64
C ALA A 14 18.59 7.44 5.54
N LYS A 15 18.38 8.73 5.29
CA LYS A 15 17.33 9.50 5.96
C LYS A 15 15.95 9.02 5.58
N GLY A 16 15.75 8.68 4.31
CA GLY A 16 14.50 8.11 3.80
C GLY A 16 14.16 6.77 4.48
N ALA A 17 15.16 5.92 4.69
CA ALA A 17 14.99 4.65 5.41
C ALA A 17 14.50 4.88 6.84
N ARG A 18 15.05 5.86 7.54
CA ARG A 18 14.60 6.22 8.89
C ARG A 18 13.18 6.77 8.91
N LEU A 19 12.84 7.62 7.94
CA LEU A 19 11.47 8.13 7.79
C LEU A 19 10.47 7.00 7.53
N TYR A 20 10.85 6.03 6.73
CA TYR A 20 10.03 4.86 6.45
C TYR A 20 9.73 4.07 7.73
N GLN A 21 10.73 3.87 8.59
CA GLN A 21 10.58 3.13 9.84
C GLN A 21 9.80 3.90 10.91
N ASP A 22 10.05 5.19 11.05
CA ASP A 22 9.62 5.99 12.19
C ASP A 22 8.44 6.91 11.85
N LYS A 23 8.73 8.10 11.33
CA LYS A 23 7.74 9.17 11.12
C LYS A 23 6.69 8.81 10.07
N GLY A 24 7.09 8.12 9.01
CA GLY A 24 6.18 7.72 7.95
C GLY A 24 5.24 6.58 8.33
N GLY A 25 5.65 5.73 9.27
CA GLY A 25 4.84 4.59 9.71
C GLY A 25 4.53 3.57 8.62
N CYS A 26 5.36 3.51 7.60
CA CYS A 26 5.10 2.70 6.40
C CYS A 26 5.12 1.20 6.69
N THR A 27 5.89 0.78 7.69
CA THR A 27 6.04 -0.62 8.08
C THR A 27 4.75 -1.26 8.60
N SER A 28 3.80 -0.46 9.05
CA SER A 28 2.52 -0.99 9.54
C SER A 28 1.67 -1.60 8.42
N CYS A 29 1.85 -1.14 7.19
CA CYS A 29 1.05 -1.56 6.04
C CYS A 29 1.86 -2.23 4.92
N HIS A 30 3.14 -1.90 4.81
CA HIS A 30 3.99 -2.38 3.72
C HIS A 30 5.07 -3.32 4.21
N MET A 31 5.43 -4.26 3.34
CA MET A 31 6.50 -5.22 3.58
C MET A 31 7.70 -4.90 2.71
N ILE A 32 8.90 -4.99 3.28
CA ILE A 32 10.18 -4.98 2.56
C ILE A 32 10.97 -6.18 3.04
N ASP A 33 11.41 -7.03 2.12
CA ASP A 33 12.23 -8.22 2.38
C ASP A 33 11.67 -9.12 3.50
N GLY A 34 10.36 -9.30 3.49
CA GLY A 34 9.66 -10.18 4.41
C GLY A 34 9.32 -9.57 5.77
N ALA A 35 9.62 -8.29 5.99
CA ALA A 35 9.28 -7.59 7.23
C ALA A 35 8.29 -6.46 6.99
N GLY A 36 7.20 -6.45 7.75
CA GLY A 36 6.18 -5.41 7.68
C GLY A 36 4.76 -5.94 7.54
N GLY A 37 3.83 -5.04 7.23
CA GLY A 37 2.41 -5.34 7.13
C GLY A 37 1.97 -5.87 5.77
N LEU A 38 0.75 -6.39 5.73
CA LEU A 38 0.16 -7.02 4.54
C LEU A 38 -0.96 -6.21 3.90
N SER A 39 -1.33 -5.07 4.50
CA SER A 39 -2.46 -4.27 4.01
C SER A 39 -2.12 -3.35 2.84
N GLY A 40 -0.84 -3.19 2.53
CA GLY A 40 -0.36 -2.47 1.35
C GLY A 40 0.55 -3.36 0.49
N PRO A 41 0.91 -2.89 -0.72
CA PRO A 41 1.83 -3.63 -1.59
C PRO A 41 3.19 -3.88 -0.96
N ASP A 42 3.81 -5.01 -1.31
CA ASP A 42 5.21 -5.27 -1.01
C ASP A 42 6.09 -4.29 -1.79
N LEU A 43 6.95 -3.58 -1.08
CA LEU A 43 7.80 -2.54 -1.64
C LEU A 43 9.24 -2.96 -1.88
N SER A 44 9.56 -4.25 -1.69
CA SER A 44 10.95 -4.74 -1.79
C SER A 44 11.65 -4.38 -3.09
N THR A 45 10.90 -4.26 -4.19
CA THR A 45 11.42 -3.92 -5.51
C THR A 45 10.64 -2.78 -6.18
N ILE A 46 10.10 -1.88 -5.37
CA ILE A 46 9.25 -0.80 -5.90
C ILE A 46 9.99 0.12 -6.86
N GLY A 47 11.29 0.31 -6.64
CA GLY A 47 12.15 1.13 -7.50
C GLY A 47 12.33 0.58 -8.92
N ASP A 48 12.07 -0.71 -9.13
CA ASP A 48 12.05 -1.30 -10.47
C ASP A 48 10.78 -1.00 -11.26
N ARG A 49 9.71 -0.63 -10.56
CA ARG A 49 8.35 -0.52 -11.13
C ARG A 49 7.81 0.90 -11.19
N ARG A 50 8.36 1.81 -10.39
CA ARG A 50 7.85 3.17 -10.27
C ARG A 50 8.98 4.17 -10.45
N SER A 51 8.72 5.22 -11.21
CA SER A 51 9.64 6.35 -11.37
C SER A 51 9.67 7.21 -10.10
N PRO A 52 10.69 8.06 -9.91
CA PRO A 52 10.70 9.00 -8.79
C PRO A 52 9.46 9.91 -8.74
N ALA A 53 9.01 10.40 -9.89
CA ALA A 53 7.80 11.23 -9.97
C ALA A 53 6.54 10.45 -9.57
N ASP A 54 6.44 9.20 -9.98
CA ASP A 54 5.32 8.31 -9.60
C ASP A 54 5.32 8.04 -8.10
N LEU A 55 6.50 7.77 -7.52
CA LEU A 55 6.64 7.53 -6.08
C LEU A 55 6.22 8.75 -5.28
N LEU A 56 6.61 9.95 -5.71
CA LEU A 56 6.18 11.18 -5.06
C LEU A 56 4.65 11.34 -5.13
N SER A 57 4.08 11.13 -6.30
CA SER A 57 2.63 11.18 -6.48
C SER A 57 1.90 10.17 -5.59
N ASP A 58 2.41 8.95 -5.48
CA ASP A 58 1.83 7.92 -4.60
C ASP A 58 1.83 8.33 -3.13
N LEU A 59 2.84 9.10 -2.71
CA LEU A 59 2.95 9.60 -1.33
C LEU A 59 2.04 10.78 -1.04
N VAL A 60 1.85 11.69 -1.98
CA VAL A 60 1.10 12.93 -1.76
C VAL A 60 -0.35 12.86 -2.24
N GLU A 61 -0.63 12.02 -3.22
CA GLU A 61 -1.94 11.83 -3.83
C GLU A 61 -2.30 10.34 -3.91
N PRO A 62 -2.39 9.63 -2.76
CA PRO A 62 -2.55 8.17 -2.75
C PRO A 62 -3.86 7.68 -3.38
N ASP A 63 -4.89 8.52 -3.43
CA ASP A 63 -6.19 8.15 -4.01
C ASP A 63 -6.22 8.23 -5.54
N GLU A 64 -5.25 8.89 -6.16
CA GLU A 64 -5.24 9.11 -7.61
C GLU A 64 -5.12 7.79 -8.38
N ARG A 65 -4.44 6.81 -7.79
CA ARG A 65 -4.23 5.51 -8.44
C ARG A 65 -4.28 4.37 -7.42
N VAL A 66 -5.48 3.89 -7.14
CA VAL A 66 -5.66 2.70 -6.29
C VAL A 66 -6.06 1.52 -7.17
N MET A 67 -5.17 0.53 -7.29
CA MET A 67 -5.48 -0.66 -8.07
C MET A 67 -6.58 -1.48 -7.38
N PRO A 68 -7.54 -2.05 -8.16
CA PRO A 68 -8.67 -2.80 -7.58
C PRO A 68 -8.29 -3.91 -6.61
N ARG A 69 -7.15 -4.56 -6.80
CA ARG A 69 -6.67 -5.59 -5.86
C ARG A 69 -6.34 -5.05 -4.47
N TRP A 70 -6.21 -3.73 -4.31
CA TRP A 70 -5.95 -3.07 -3.04
C TRP A 70 -7.17 -2.37 -2.48
N TRP A 71 -8.31 -2.43 -3.17
CA TRP A 71 -9.55 -1.91 -2.64
C TRP A 71 -9.91 -2.62 -1.34
N ARG A 72 -10.47 -1.85 -0.43
CA ARG A 72 -11.03 -2.38 0.81
C ARG A 72 -12.51 -2.65 0.64
N MET A 73 -13.05 -3.40 1.58
CA MET A 73 -14.46 -3.69 1.62
C MET A 73 -14.94 -3.66 3.06
N ARG A 74 -16.12 -3.09 3.28
CA ARG A 74 -16.82 -3.13 4.55
C ARG A 74 -18.11 -3.89 4.35
N VAL A 75 -18.33 -4.88 5.21
CA VAL A 75 -19.54 -5.69 5.18
C VAL A 75 -20.15 -5.73 6.57
N VAL A 76 -21.46 -5.93 6.64
CA VAL A 76 -22.17 -6.23 7.88
C VAL A 76 -22.91 -7.54 7.66
N HIS A 77 -22.56 -8.57 8.42
CA HIS A 77 -23.26 -9.85 8.41
C HIS A 77 -24.69 -9.66 8.94
N ARG A 78 -25.60 -10.52 8.54
CA ARG A 78 -27.01 -10.42 8.97
C ARG A 78 -27.21 -10.53 10.47
N ASP A 79 -26.25 -11.10 11.20
CA ASP A 79 -26.23 -11.11 12.68
C ASP A 79 -25.79 -9.78 13.29
N GLY A 80 -25.39 -8.79 12.47
CA GLY A 80 -24.92 -7.48 12.89
C GLY A 80 -23.42 -7.33 13.00
N THR A 81 -22.63 -8.39 12.80
CA THR A 81 -21.16 -8.33 12.90
C THR A 81 -20.57 -7.54 11.74
N PRO A 82 -19.85 -6.42 12.01
CA PRO A 82 -19.15 -5.68 10.96
C PRO A 82 -17.75 -6.27 10.72
N VAL A 83 -17.34 -6.34 9.46
CA VAL A 83 -15.97 -6.71 9.08
C VAL A 83 -15.51 -5.76 8.00
N ALA A 84 -14.30 -5.24 8.14
CA ALA A 84 -13.69 -4.38 7.15
C ALA A 84 -12.23 -4.77 6.94
N GLY A 85 -11.74 -4.58 5.74
CA GLY A 85 -10.35 -4.87 5.41
C GLY A 85 -10.13 -4.91 3.91
N ARG A 86 -8.99 -5.47 3.53
CA ARG A 86 -8.64 -5.63 2.13
C ARG A 86 -9.52 -6.68 1.48
N ARG A 87 -10.11 -6.32 0.34
CA ARG A 87 -10.83 -7.26 -0.50
C ARG A 87 -9.83 -8.21 -1.18
N MET A 88 -9.82 -9.46 -0.76
CA MET A 88 -8.89 -10.47 -1.29
C MET A 88 -9.43 -11.14 -2.55
N ASN A 89 -10.73 -11.43 -2.53
CA ASN A 89 -11.41 -12.07 -3.65
C ASN A 89 -12.89 -11.76 -3.56
N GLU A 90 -13.48 -11.44 -4.68
CA GLU A 90 -14.93 -11.21 -4.77
C GLU A 90 -15.47 -11.85 -6.04
N GLY A 91 -16.42 -12.75 -5.88
CA GLY A 91 -17.17 -13.36 -6.97
C GLY A 91 -18.63 -12.90 -6.95
N THR A 92 -19.44 -13.51 -7.78
CA THR A 92 -20.88 -13.21 -7.86
C THR A 92 -21.60 -13.49 -6.54
N TYR A 93 -21.20 -14.55 -5.84
CA TYR A 93 -21.93 -15.05 -4.66
C TYR A 93 -21.14 -14.95 -3.36
N SER A 94 -19.87 -14.64 -3.40
CA SER A 94 -19.02 -14.67 -2.21
C SER A 94 -18.00 -13.53 -2.21
N VAL A 95 -17.47 -13.24 -1.02
CA VAL A 95 -16.39 -12.28 -0.85
C VAL A 95 -15.46 -12.75 0.27
N ARG A 96 -14.16 -12.48 0.10
CA ARG A 96 -13.13 -12.71 1.13
C ARG A 96 -12.48 -11.39 1.50
N ILE A 97 -12.31 -11.17 2.79
CA ILE A 97 -11.76 -9.94 3.35
C ILE A 97 -10.65 -10.30 4.32
N LEU A 98 -9.48 -9.68 4.16
CA LEU A 98 -8.39 -9.75 5.12
C LEU A 98 -8.46 -8.54 6.04
N ASP A 99 -8.75 -8.75 7.33
CA ASP A 99 -8.88 -7.67 8.28
C ASP A 99 -7.53 -7.14 8.78
N GLU A 100 -7.57 -6.14 9.66
CA GLU A 100 -6.37 -5.49 10.21
C GLU A 100 -5.52 -6.42 11.07
N ASP A 101 -6.11 -7.48 11.62
CA ASP A 101 -5.42 -8.50 12.40
C ASP A 101 -4.89 -9.65 11.53
N ASN A 102 -4.90 -9.47 10.22
CA ASN A 102 -4.52 -10.48 9.22
C ASN A 102 -5.39 -11.75 9.28
N ARG A 103 -6.62 -11.61 9.76
CA ARG A 103 -7.60 -12.69 9.75
C ARG A 103 -8.38 -12.66 8.44
N LEU A 104 -8.45 -13.82 7.80
CA LEU A 104 -9.22 -13.98 6.56
C LEU A 104 -10.66 -14.37 6.88
N TRP A 105 -11.60 -13.55 6.40
CA TRP A 105 -13.03 -13.79 6.49
C TRP A 105 -13.58 -14.20 5.13
N SER A 106 -14.47 -15.18 5.13
CA SER A 106 -15.21 -15.61 3.94
C SER A 106 -16.71 -15.48 4.19
N PHE A 107 -17.41 -14.81 3.27
CA PHE A 107 -18.84 -14.62 3.38
C PHE A 107 -19.54 -15.03 2.09
N GLN A 108 -20.74 -15.62 2.25
CA GLN A 108 -21.71 -15.67 1.16
C GLN A 108 -22.41 -14.32 1.10
N LYS A 109 -22.53 -13.72 -0.07
CA LYS A 109 -23.16 -12.39 -0.20
C LYS A 109 -24.60 -12.36 0.29
N ARG A 110 -25.34 -13.47 0.15
CA ARG A 110 -26.70 -13.59 0.67
C ARG A 110 -26.81 -13.47 2.18
N ASP A 111 -25.71 -13.68 2.90
CA ASP A 111 -25.64 -13.59 4.36
C ASP A 111 -25.25 -12.19 4.84
N LEU A 112 -25.01 -11.25 3.93
CA LEU A 112 -24.61 -9.89 4.22
C LEU A 112 -25.82 -8.96 4.18
N ARG A 113 -25.99 -8.18 5.26
CA ARG A 113 -26.98 -7.12 5.34
C ARG A 113 -26.53 -5.85 4.63
N GLU A 114 -25.23 -5.56 4.69
CA GLU A 114 -24.60 -4.42 4.01
C GLU A 114 -23.28 -4.85 3.39
N SER A 115 -22.95 -4.25 2.28
CA SER A 115 -21.71 -4.50 1.55
C SER A 115 -21.30 -3.23 0.81
N GLU A 116 -20.10 -2.72 1.09
CA GLU A 116 -19.58 -1.49 0.49
C GLU A 116 -18.14 -1.70 0.05
N ARG A 117 -17.87 -1.37 -1.21
CA ARG A 117 -16.53 -1.31 -1.76
C ARG A 117 -15.91 0.05 -1.47
N ILE A 118 -14.68 0.08 -0.95
CA ILE A 118 -13.95 1.32 -0.65
C ILE A 118 -12.79 1.40 -1.63
N GLU A 119 -12.94 2.23 -2.64
CA GLU A 119 -12.01 2.37 -3.76
C GLU A 119 -10.91 3.40 -3.52
N THR A 120 -10.99 4.13 -2.41
CA THR A 120 -9.96 5.06 -1.96
C THR A 120 -8.84 4.35 -1.23
N SER A 121 -7.64 4.96 -1.19
CA SER A 121 -6.49 4.41 -0.49
C SER A 121 -6.69 4.48 1.03
N SER A 122 -6.23 3.43 1.74
CA SER A 122 -6.05 3.50 3.18
C SER A 122 -4.76 4.21 3.59
N MET A 123 -3.86 4.41 2.64
CA MET A 123 -2.64 5.16 2.83
C MET A 123 -2.96 6.65 2.97
N PRO A 124 -2.51 7.32 4.05
CA PRO A 124 -2.74 8.75 4.19
C PRO A 124 -1.91 9.54 3.17
N SER A 125 -2.35 10.77 2.86
CA SER A 125 -1.50 11.69 2.12
C SER A 125 -0.43 12.25 3.04
N TYR A 126 0.82 12.22 2.58
CA TYR A 126 1.96 12.79 3.32
C TYR A 126 2.26 14.23 2.92
N ALA A 127 1.44 14.85 2.08
CA ALA A 127 1.67 16.22 1.61
C ALA A 127 1.75 17.27 2.74
N GLY A 128 1.04 17.06 3.85
CA GLY A 128 1.09 17.94 5.02
C GLY A 128 1.83 17.35 6.22
N GLU A 129 2.24 16.08 6.13
CA GLU A 129 2.86 15.35 7.24
C GLU A 129 4.38 15.31 7.15
N LEU A 130 4.91 15.34 5.93
CA LEU A 130 6.33 15.35 5.65
C LEU A 130 6.70 16.63 4.90
N SER A 131 7.86 17.19 5.20
CA SER A 131 8.40 18.32 4.46
C SER A 131 8.82 17.91 3.06
N ASP A 132 9.05 18.86 2.17
CA ASP A 132 9.54 18.59 0.82
C ASP A 132 10.88 17.86 0.85
N ASP A 133 11.79 18.23 1.76
CA ASP A 133 13.08 17.56 1.92
C ASP A 133 12.89 16.11 2.43
N GLU A 134 11.98 15.91 3.37
CA GLU A 134 11.67 14.57 3.87
C GLU A 134 11.04 13.69 2.78
N LEU A 135 10.14 14.23 1.98
CA LEU A 135 9.56 13.52 0.83
C LEU A 135 10.65 13.15 -0.19
N THR A 136 11.57 14.07 -0.46
CA THR A 136 12.70 13.83 -1.36
C THR A 136 13.59 12.70 -0.86
N ASP A 137 13.91 12.67 0.43
CA ASP A 137 14.72 11.61 1.05
C ASP A 137 13.98 10.25 1.00
N LEU A 138 12.69 10.26 1.27
CA LEU A 138 11.87 9.03 1.24
C LEU A 138 11.77 8.48 -0.19
N VAL A 139 11.57 9.33 -1.19
CA VAL A 139 11.55 8.92 -2.60
C VAL A 139 12.91 8.32 -3.00
N ALA A 140 14.01 8.94 -2.56
CA ALA A 140 15.36 8.42 -2.82
C ALA A 140 15.54 7.00 -2.25
N TYR A 141 15.04 6.76 -1.04
CA TYR A 141 15.06 5.44 -0.43
C TYR A 141 14.22 4.43 -1.22
N LEU A 142 12.97 4.75 -1.49
CA LEU A 142 12.05 3.84 -2.20
C LEU A 142 12.52 3.53 -3.61
N TYR A 143 13.03 4.53 -4.33
CA TYR A 143 13.57 4.33 -5.67
C TYR A 143 14.81 3.44 -5.68
N GLY A 144 15.55 3.41 -4.58
CA GLY A 144 16.70 2.52 -4.39
C GLY A 144 16.32 1.07 -4.10
N LEU A 145 15.04 0.77 -3.83
CA LEU A 145 14.58 -0.59 -3.59
C LEU A 145 14.37 -1.31 -4.92
N ILE A 146 15.40 -2.01 -5.34
CA ILE A 146 15.47 -2.72 -6.62
C ILE A 146 15.82 -4.18 -6.37
N ARG A 147 15.54 -5.02 -7.37
CA ARG A 147 15.96 -6.41 -7.32
C ARG A 147 17.49 -6.46 -7.41
N ASP A 148 18.09 -7.24 -6.51
CA ASP A 148 19.51 -7.53 -6.62
C ASP A 148 19.78 -8.28 -7.91
N GLU A 149 20.63 -7.72 -8.76
CA GLU A 149 21.15 -8.44 -9.92
C GLU A 149 22.22 -9.44 -9.42
N GLU A 150 21.78 -10.53 -8.85
CA GLU A 150 22.66 -11.69 -8.78
C GLU A 150 22.65 -12.34 -10.15
N GLY A 151 23.75 -12.13 -10.83
CA GLY A 151 24.02 -12.75 -12.10
C GLY A 151 24.04 -14.29 -12.04
#